data_61accdfc4b19adb3c533693d704e1079
#
_entry.id   61accdfc4b19adb3c533693d704e1079
#
_cell.length_a   1.000
_cell.length_b   1.000
_cell.length_c   1.000
_cell.angle_alpha   90.00
_cell.angle_beta   90.00
_cell.angle_gamma   90.00
#
_symmetry.space_group_name_H-M   'P 1'
#
loop_
_entity.id
_entity.type
_entity.pdbx_description
1 polymer ?
#
loop_
_entity_poly.entity_id
_entity_poly.type
_entity_poly.pdbx_seq_one_letter_code
_entity_poly.pdbx_strand_id
1 'polypeptide(L)'
;LLILTEGFVTYGGLAGRDLEAMAQGFEEVVHEDYLAYRIRSVEYLGEKLLSVGIPIVEPPGGHAIYIDAAAFCPHIAVENFPGQAVVCGLYRTAGIRAVEIGSLMFGAGDARPLHHYLPVSGKRLEPARRLELVRLAIPRRVYTQSHIDYVVEAATDLYQRRGELRGLRIIFEPPVLRHFTARFEELP
;
A
#
# COMPACT_ATOMS: atom_id res chain seq x y z
N LEU A 1 -12.53 -21.74 -14.65
CA LEU A 1 -12.38 -20.44 -14.00
C LEU A 1 -10.90 -20.05 -13.83
N LEU A 2 -10.04 -20.94 -13.28
CA LEU A 2 -8.59 -20.67 -13.10
C LEU A 2 -7.88 -20.28 -14.39
N ILE A 3 -8.22 -20.92 -15.52
CA ILE A 3 -7.64 -20.57 -16.82
C ILE A 3 -7.95 -19.13 -17.22
N LEU A 4 -9.13 -18.62 -16.88
CA LEU A 4 -9.54 -17.25 -17.20
C LEU A 4 -9.00 -16.20 -16.23
N THR A 5 -8.78 -16.58 -14.97
CA THR A 5 -8.40 -15.62 -13.91
C THR A 5 -6.91 -15.66 -13.59
N GLU A 6 -6.28 -16.85 -13.66
CA GLU A 6 -4.88 -17.07 -13.23
C GLU A 6 -3.98 -17.56 -14.38
N GLY A 7 -4.54 -17.84 -15.54
CA GLY A 7 -3.81 -18.33 -16.71
C GLY A 7 -4.10 -17.51 -17.96
N PHE A 8 -3.53 -17.95 -19.07
CA PHE A 8 -3.82 -17.41 -20.39
C PHE A 8 -4.62 -18.41 -21.21
N VAL A 9 -5.65 -17.92 -21.90
CA VAL A 9 -6.51 -18.75 -22.73
C VAL A 9 -5.76 -19.51 -23.82
N THR A 10 -4.58 -19.02 -24.21
CA THR A 10 -3.76 -19.60 -25.28
C THR A 10 -2.92 -20.80 -24.85
N TYR A 11 -2.52 -20.91 -23.59
CA TYR A 11 -1.68 -22.00 -23.07
C TYR A 11 -2.14 -22.64 -21.75
N GLY A 12 -3.30 -22.20 -21.23
CA GLY A 12 -3.92 -22.80 -20.04
C GLY A 12 -3.51 -22.14 -18.73
N GLY A 13 -3.58 -22.90 -17.63
CA GLY A 13 -3.29 -22.45 -16.29
C GLY A 13 -1.80 -22.52 -15.93
N LEU A 14 -1.52 -22.55 -14.63
CA LEU A 14 -0.16 -22.63 -14.09
C LEU A 14 0.55 -23.91 -14.51
N ALA A 15 1.84 -23.79 -14.77
CA ALA A 15 2.67 -24.96 -15.05
C ALA A 15 2.80 -25.85 -13.80
N GLY A 16 3.01 -27.16 -14.01
CA GLY A 16 3.15 -28.11 -12.89
C GLY A 16 4.25 -27.74 -11.90
N ARG A 17 5.38 -27.22 -12.39
CA ARG A 17 6.48 -26.72 -11.54
C ARG A 17 6.08 -25.55 -10.65
N ASP A 18 5.19 -24.68 -11.12
CA ASP A 18 4.70 -23.51 -10.35
C ASP A 18 3.73 -23.99 -9.26
N LEU A 19 2.90 -24.98 -9.56
CA LEU A 19 2.02 -25.63 -8.59
C LEU A 19 2.82 -26.35 -7.50
N GLU A 20 3.87 -27.06 -7.86
CA GLU A 20 4.78 -27.73 -6.92
C GLU A 20 5.50 -26.71 -6.01
N ALA A 21 6.00 -25.62 -6.60
CA ALA A 21 6.62 -24.54 -5.83
C ALA A 21 5.64 -23.87 -4.86
N MET A 22 4.38 -23.70 -5.26
CA MET A 22 3.34 -23.19 -4.37
C MET A 22 3.02 -24.17 -3.24
N ALA A 23 2.92 -25.46 -3.52
CA ALA A 23 2.69 -26.48 -2.51
C ALA A 23 3.80 -26.47 -1.46
N GLN A 24 5.06 -26.48 -1.90
CA GLN A 24 6.22 -26.36 -1.02
C GLN A 24 6.18 -25.04 -0.20
N GLY A 25 5.83 -23.93 -0.85
CA GLY A 25 5.70 -22.63 -0.17
C GLY A 25 4.60 -22.61 0.88
N PHE A 26 3.49 -23.32 0.69
CA PHE A 26 2.44 -23.43 1.69
C PHE A 26 2.87 -24.27 2.91
N GLU A 27 3.69 -25.29 2.71
CA GLU A 27 4.27 -26.04 3.83
C GLU A 27 5.26 -25.17 4.62
N GLU A 28 6.12 -24.43 3.93
CA GLU A 28 7.13 -23.56 4.60
C GLU A 28 6.53 -22.38 5.34
N VAL A 29 5.46 -21.77 4.81
CA VAL A 29 4.91 -20.51 5.35
C VAL A 29 4.28 -20.67 6.75
N VAL A 30 3.93 -21.89 7.16
CA VAL A 30 3.35 -22.15 8.47
C VAL A 30 4.39 -22.44 9.56
N HIS A 31 5.67 -22.49 9.24
CA HIS A 31 6.73 -22.67 10.23
C HIS A 31 6.87 -21.44 11.11
N GLU A 32 6.94 -21.66 12.45
CA GLU A 32 6.99 -20.57 13.43
C GLU A 32 8.18 -19.63 13.22
N ASP A 33 9.36 -20.16 12.96
CA ASP A 33 10.56 -19.35 12.71
C ASP A 33 10.40 -18.43 11.50
N TYR A 34 9.75 -18.93 10.45
CA TYR A 34 9.44 -18.12 9.26
C TYR A 34 8.45 -17.00 9.61
N LEU A 35 7.38 -17.34 10.32
CA LEU A 35 6.36 -16.37 10.73
C LEU A 35 6.93 -15.33 11.69
N ALA A 36 7.72 -15.74 12.68
CA ALA A 36 8.38 -14.84 13.62
C ALA A 36 9.27 -13.82 12.90
N TYR A 37 10.14 -14.28 11.99
CA TYR A 37 10.96 -13.38 11.18
C TYR A 37 10.12 -12.43 10.34
N ARG A 38 9.08 -12.94 9.69
CA ARG A 38 8.22 -12.18 8.78
C ARG A 38 7.45 -11.08 9.52
N ILE A 39 6.81 -11.43 10.61
CA ILE A 39 6.01 -10.51 11.43
C ILE A 39 6.92 -9.47 12.05
N ARG A 40 8.03 -9.90 12.70
CA ARG A 40 8.96 -8.97 13.35
C ARG A 40 9.57 -7.95 12.40
N SER A 41 9.84 -8.33 11.15
CA SER A 41 10.35 -7.40 10.14
C SER A 41 9.36 -6.26 9.83
N VAL A 42 8.06 -6.56 9.79
CA VAL A 42 7.02 -5.56 9.55
C VAL A 42 6.77 -4.71 10.81
N GLU A 43 6.70 -5.36 11.98
CA GLU A 43 6.55 -4.67 13.27
C GLU A 43 7.66 -3.65 13.48
N TYR A 44 8.91 -4.04 13.21
CA TYR A 44 10.06 -3.14 13.36
C TYR A 44 9.90 -1.84 12.58
N LEU A 45 9.49 -1.94 11.30
CA LEU A 45 9.19 -0.75 10.50
C LEU A 45 8.03 0.05 11.12
N GLY A 46 6.95 -0.62 11.51
CA GLY A 46 5.79 0.02 12.11
C GLY A 46 6.11 0.78 13.39
N GLU A 47 6.83 0.12 14.33
CA GLU A 47 7.27 0.72 15.60
C GLU A 47 8.11 1.98 15.35
N LYS A 48 9.04 1.92 14.41
CA LYS A 48 9.90 3.05 14.06
C LYS A 48 9.12 4.23 13.46
N LEU A 49 8.20 3.97 12.55
CA LEU A 49 7.36 5.01 11.96
C LEU A 49 6.44 5.65 13.00
N LEU A 50 5.82 4.85 13.88
CA LEU A 50 5.00 5.35 14.98
C LEU A 50 5.81 6.19 15.96
N SER A 51 7.05 5.79 16.28
CA SER A 51 7.91 6.51 17.22
C SER A 51 8.25 7.94 16.78
N VAL A 52 8.19 8.21 15.48
CA VAL A 52 8.39 9.55 14.91
C VAL A 52 7.08 10.26 14.55
N GLY A 53 5.94 9.66 14.93
CA GLY A 53 4.61 10.25 14.76
C GLY A 53 4.00 10.07 13.36
N ILE A 54 4.57 9.22 12.50
CA ILE A 54 3.98 8.92 11.20
C ILE A 54 2.74 8.03 11.40
N PRO A 55 1.56 8.48 10.94
CA PRO A 55 0.34 7.72 11.10
C PRO A 55 0.32 6.49 10.21
N ILE A 56 0.08 5.32 10.78
CA ILE A 56 -0.07 4.06 10.07
C ILE A 56 -1.34 3.34 10.51
N VAL A 57 -1.77 2.36 9.74
CA VAL A 57 -2.84 1.43 10.13
C VAL A 57 -2.31 0.46 11.18
N GLU A 58 -2.99 0.37 12.31
CA GLU A 58 -2.64 -0.51 13.43
C GLU A 58 -3.72 -1.59 13.67
N PRO A 59 -3.33 -2.81 14.06
CA PRO A 59 -1.94 -3.27 14.19
C PRO A 59 -1.29 -3.54 12.82
N PRO A 60 0.08 -3.47 12.72
CA PRO A 60 0.79 -3.87 11.51
C PRO A 60 0.49 -5.32 11.12
N GLY A 61 0.39 -5.57 9.83
CA GLY A 61 0.20 -6.92 9.30
C GLY A 61 1.51 -7.69 9.08
N GLY A 62 1.45 -8.77 8.32
CA GLY A 62 2.61 -9.66 8.10
C GLY A 62 3.42 -9.36 6.83
N HIS A 63 3.06 -8.39 5.97
CA HIS A 63 3.75 -8.19 4.69
C HIS A 63 3.95 -6.74 4.27
N ALA A 64 3.28 -5.80 4.91
CA ALA A 64 3.34 -4.39 4.55
C ALA A 64 2.94 -3.49 5.72
N ILE A 65 3.43 -2.25 5.67
CA ILE A 65 2.89 -1.13 6.46
C ILE A 65 2.01 -0.29 5.55
N TYR A 66 0.92 0.23 6.11
CA TYR A 66 0.01 1.14 5.43
C TYR A 66 0.03 2.49 6.14
N ILE A 67 0.63 3.49 5.51
CA ILE A 67 0.62 4.87 6.01
C ILE A 67 -0.76 5.47 5.72
N ASP A 68 -1.38 6.12 6.71
CA ASP A 68 -2.58 6.96 6.51
C ASP A 68 -2.15 8.30 5.90
N ALA A 69 -2.25 8.38 4.57
CA ALA A 69 -1.82 9.56 3.83
C ALA A 69 -2.72 10.78 4.08
N ALA A 70 -3.99 10.60 4.42
CA ALA A 70 -4.87 11.69 4.77
C ALA A 70 -4.46 12.33 6.12
N ALA A 71 -4.00 11.53 7.07
CA ALA A 71 -3.45 12.02 8.32
C ALA A 71 -2.00 12.53 8.18
N PHE A 72 -1.22 11.94 7.26
CA PHE A 72 0.14 12.39 6.93
C PHE A 72 0.14 13.80 6.30
N CYS A 73 -0.77 14.06 5.34
CA CYS A 73 -0.91 15.31 4.61
C CYS A 73 -2.32 15.93 4.80
N PRO A 74 -2.70 16.39 6.00
CA PRO A 74 -4.06 16.87 6.26
C PRO A 74 -4.41 18.16 5.48
N HIS A 75 -3.43 18.83 4.90
CA HIS A 75 -3.59 20.02 4.05
C HIS A 75 -3.92 19.67 2.59
N ILE A 76 -3.78 18.40 2.18
CA ILE A 76 -4.13 17.95 0.83
C ILE A 76 -5.52 17.30 0.88
N ALA A 77 -6.47 17.88 0.16
CA ALA A 77 -7.82 17.31 0.06
C ALA A 77 -7.78 15.94 -0.66
N VAL A 78 -8.72 15.05 -0.32
CA VAL A 78 -8.77 13.68 -0.90
C VAL A 78 -8.87 13.70 -2.42
N GLU A 79 -9.57 14.68 -2.98
CA GLU A 79 -9.72 14.90 -4.43
C GLU A 79 -8.40 15.23 -5.12
N ASN A 80 -7.40 15.63 -4.34
CA ASN A 80 -6.07 15.98 -4.80
C ASN A 80 -5.03 14.90 -4.48
N PHE A 81 -5.47 13.66 -4.23
CA PHE A 81 -4.67 12.45 -4.13
C PHE A 81 -3.51 12.51 -3.13
N PRO A 82 -3.76 12.70 -1.82
CA PRO A 82 -2.70 12.78 -0.81
C PRO A 82 -1.82 11.52 -0.78
N GLY A 83 -2.39 10.33 -0.98
CA GLY A 83 -1.64 9.08 -1.08
C GLY A 83 -0.62 9.10 -2.22
N GLN A 84 -1.02 9.56 -3.41
CA GLN A 84 -0.12 9.65 -4.55
C GLN A 84 0.94 10.75 -4.35
N ALA A 85 0.61 11.85 -3.71
CA ALA A 85 1.58 12.89 -3.35
C ALA A 85 2.69 12.34 -2.43
N VAL A 86 2.32 11.54 -1.41
CA VAL A 86 3.29 10.87 -0.52
C VAL A 86 4.13 9.85 -1.30
N VAL A 87 3.52 9.03 -2.18
CA VAL A 87 4.27 8.08 -3.04
C VAL A 87 5.31 8.80 -3.90
N CYS A 88 4.93 9.89 -4.56
CA CYS A 88 5.85 10.70 -5.36
C CYS A 88 6.94 11.34 -4.49
N GLY A 89 6.58 11.84 -3.32
CA GLY A 89 7.52 12.41 -2.36
C GLY A 89 8.59 11.40 -1.93
N LEU A 90 8.22 10.22 -1.50
CA LEU A 90 9.14 9.15 -1.11
C LEU A 90 10.06 8.73 -2.26
N TYR A 91 9.51 8.64 -3.46
CA TYR A 91 10.30 8.26 -4.63
C TYR A 91 11.32 9.35 -5.02
N ARG A 92 10.90 10.60 -5.06
CA ARG A 92 11.77 11.75 -5.43
C ARG A 92 12.86 12.00 -4.39
N THR A 93 12.54 11.82 -3.11
CA THR A 93 13.49 12.08 -2.02
C THR A 93 14.51 10.96 -1.85
N ALA A 94 14.08 9.70 -1.96
CA ALA A 94 14.91 8.58 -1.55
C ALA A 94 14.83 7.35 -2.47
N GLY A 95 14.17 7.44 -3.62
CA GLY A 95 14.01 6.30 -4.53
C GLY A 95 13.12 5.17 -3.99
N ILE A 96 12.35 5.43 -2.93
CA ILE A 96 11.49 4.43 -2.30
C ILE A 96 10.22 4.27 -3.13
N ARG A 97 9.98 3.06 -3.62
CA ARG A 97 8.75 2.71 -4.33
C ARG A 97 7.69 2.29 -3.33
N ALA A 98 6.58 2.97 -3.36
CA ALA A 98 5.38 2.67 -2.61
C ALA A 98 4.17 2.54 -3.54
N VAL A 99 3.03 2.12 -3.03
CA VAL A 99 1.80 1.98 -3.81
C VAL A 99 0.69 2.76 -3.10
N GLU A 100 0.08 3.67 -3.83
CA GLU A 100 -1.16 4.31 -3.38
C GLU A 100 -2.29 3.28 -3.37
N ILE A 101 -3.05 3.26 -2.28
CA ILE A 101 -4.26 2.44 -2.09
C ILE A 101 -5.34 3.36 -1.53
N GLY A 102 -5.95 4.12 -2.40
CA GLY A 102 -6.95 5.13 -2.03
C GLY A 102 -7.74 5.60 -3.23
N SER A 103 -7.98 6.89 -3.30
CA SER A 103 -8.84 7.52 -4.31
C SER A 103 -8.30 7.40 -5.73
N LEU A 104 -7.00 7.31 -5.93
CA LEU A 104 -6.43 7.06 -7.27
C LEU A 104 -6.74 5.65 -7.75
N MET A 105 -6.51 4.64 -6.91
CA MET A 105 -6.72 3.23 -7.27
C MET A 105 -8.20 2.90 -7.42
N PHE A 106 -9.05 3.34 -6.50
CA PHE A 106 -10.45 2.93 -6.41
C PHE A 106 -11.46 3.93 -6.97
N GLY A 107 -11.00 5.11 -7.35
CA GLY A 107 -11.84 6.16 -7.91
C GLY A 107 -12.65 6.95 -6.89
N ALA A 108 -13.09 8.13 -7.32
CA ALA A 108 -13.95 8.99 -6.50
C ALA A 108 -15.44 8.60 -6.60
N GLY A 109 -15.84 7.88 -7.67
CA GLY A 109 -17.23 7.68 -8.04
C GLY A 109 -17.90 6.41 -7.53
N ASP A 110 -17.20 5.27 -7.52
CA ASP A 110 -17.78 3.93 -7.31
C ASP A 110 -17.19 3.15 -6.14
N ALA A 111 -16.47 3.79 -5.24
CA ALA A 111 -16.05 3.13 -4.00
C ALA A 111 -17.33 2.81 -3.20
N ARG A 112 -17.92 1.66 -3.46
CA ARG A 112 -18.95 1.10 -2.57
C ARG A 112 -18.30 0.99 -1.20
N PRO A 113 -18.96 1.51 -0.16
CA PRO A 113 -18.41 1.44 1.18
C PRO A 113 -18.01 0.01 1.53
N LEU A 114 -16.91 -0.17 2.24
CA LEU A 114 -16.35 -1.47 2.63
C LEU A 114 -17.38 -2.40 3.32
N HIS A 115 -18.45 -1.84 3.91
CA HIS A 115 -19.54 -2.57 4.53
C HIS A 115 -20.35 -3.43 3.54
N HIS A 116 -20.27 -3.24 2.23
CA HIS A 116 -20.84 -4.15 1.25
C HIS A 116 -20.08 -5.48 1.14
N TYR A 117 -18.87 -5.54 1.64
CA TYR A 117 -18.00 -6.72 1.55
C TYR A 117 -17.83 -7.46 2.88
N LEU A 118 -18.24 -6.86 4.00
CA LEU A 118 -18.13 -7.47 5.30
C LEU A 118 -19.51 -7.62 5.94
N PRO A 119 -20.08 -8.83 6.00
CA PRO A 119 -21.23 -9.10 6.82
C PRO A 119 -20.84 -9.09 8.30
N VAL A 120 -20.74 -7.94 8.91
CA VAL A 120 -20.52 -7.82 10.35
C VAL A 120 -21.84 -7.43 11.01
N SER A 121 -22.39 -8.41 11.74
CA SER A 121 -23.35 -8.25 12.84
C SER A 121 -23.93 -6.85 13.05
N GLY A 122 -25.06 -6.52 12.44
CA GLY A 122 -26.11 -5.65 12.98
C GLY A 122 -25.80 -4.21 13.39
N LYS A 123 -24.57 -3.74 13.37
CA LYS A 123 -24.22 -2.34 13.62
C LYS A 123 -24.04 -1.61 12.29
N ARG A 124 -24.90 -0.60 12.07
CA ARG A 124 -24.73 0.39 11.00
C ARG A 124 -23.38 1.07 11.23
N LEU A 125 -22.40 0.74 10.40
CA LEU A 125 -21.14 1.50 10.40
C LEU A 125 -21.46 2.88 9.83
N GLU A 126 -21.02 3.93 10.53
CA GLU A 126 -20.97 5.28 9.97
C GLU A 126 -20.28 5.21 8.60
N PRO A 127 -20.66 6.07 7.62
CA PRO A 127 -20.08 6.05 6.29
C PRO A 127 -18.55 6.07 6.46
N ALA A 128 -17.93 4.94 6.10
CA ALA A 128 -16.53 4.71 6.34
C ALA A 128 -15.74 5.87 5.74
N ARG A 129 -14.95 6.55 6.58
CA ARG A 129 -13.96 7.53 6.13
C ARG A 129 -13.17 6.85 5.02
N ARG A 130 -13.13 7.44 3.84
CA ARG A 130 -12.34 6.93 2.73
C ARG A 130 -10.90 6.82 3.20
N LEU A 131 -10.36 5.62 3.13
CA LEU A 131 -8.97 5.40 3.50
C LEU A 131 -8.11 5.85 2.32
N GLU A 132 -7.19 6.76 2.61
CA GLU A 132 -6.14 7.19 1.70
C GLU A 132 -4.83 6.58 2.21
N LEU A 133 -4.45 5.44 1.65
CA LEU A 133 -3.34 4.66 2.17
C LEU A 133 -2.15 4.65 1.21
N VAL A 134 -0.97 4.56 1.78
CA VAL A 134 0.26 4.26 1.06
C VAL A 134 0.86 2.98 1.60
N ARG A 135 0.98 1.97 0.75
CA ARG A 135 1.53 0.68 1.10
C ARG A 135 3.04 0.63 0.90
N LEU A 136 3.76 0.35 1.98
CA LEU A 136 5.16 -0.03 1.98
C LEU A 136 5.23 -1.55 2.10
N ALA A 137 5.38 -2.25 0.97
CA ALA A 137 5.48 -3.70 0.95
C ALA A 137 6.88 -4.16 1.32
N ILE A 138 6.97 -5.15 2.20
CA ILE A 138 8.24 -5.78 2.59
C ILE A 138 8.29 -7.16 1.96
N PRO A 139 9.03 -7.34 0.85
CA PRO A 139 9.20 -8.64 0.23
C PRO A 139 10.02 -9.57 1.13
N ARG A 140 9.81 -10.86 0.93
CA ARG A 140 10.45 -11.92 1.69
C ARG A 140 11.96 -11.97 1.45
N ARG A 141 12.77 -11.93 2.53
CA ARG A 141 14.23 -12.16 2.48
C ARG A 141 15.00 -11.27 1.51
N VAL A 142 14.48 -10.07 1.22
CA VAL A 142 15.13 -9.13 0.29
C VAL A 142 15.85 -8.01 1.04
N TYR A 143 15.20 -7.46 2.07
CA TYR A 143 15.72 -6.32 2.81
C TYR A 143 16.28 -6.71 4.17
N THR A 144 17.41 -6.09 4.51
CA THR A 144 18.02 -6.15 5.83
C THR A 144 17.51 -5.01 6.71
N GLN A 145 17.85 -5.03 8.00
CA GLN A 145 17.53 -3.96 8.92
C GLN A 145 18.00 -2.59 8.41
N SER A 146 19.20 -2.50 7.85
CA SER A 146 19.72 -1.23 7.33
C SER A 146 18.89 -0.65 6.19
N HIS A 147 18.27 -1.47 5.36
CA HIS A 147 17.32 -0.99 4.36
C HIS A 147 16.03 -0.45 5.01
N ILE A 148 15.56 -1.11 6.07
CA ILE A 148 14.40 -0.65 6.81
C ILE A 148 14.70 0.69 7.51
N ASP A 149 15.87 0.80 8.15
CA ASP A 149 16.32 2.03 8.79
C ASP A 149 16.41 3.19 7.78
N TYR A 150 16.94 2.93 6.58
CA TYR A 150 16.93 3.92 5.49
C TYR A 150 15.52 4.38 5.11
N VAL A 151 14.56 3.45 5.03
CA VAL A 151 13.16 3.80 4.75
C VAL A 151 12.57 4.66 5.87
N VAL A 152 12.89 4.35 7.13
CA VAL A 152 12.45 5.14 8.29
C VAL A 152 13.02 6.56 8.23
N GLU A 153 14.32 6.71 7.98
CA GLU A 153 14.98 8.01 7.87
C GLU A 153 14.35 8.87 6.76
N ALA A 154 14.18 8.29 5.57
CA ALA A 154 13.59 8.99 4.43
C ALA A 154 12.12 9.36 4.66
N ALA A 155 11.34 8.46 5.27
CA ALA A 155 9.95 8.75 5.61
C ALA A 155 9.84 9.82 6.70
N THR A 156 10.76 9.83 7.66
CA THR A 156 10.83 10.85 8.72
C THR A 156 11.16 12.22 8.13
N ASP A 157 12.16 12.30 7.26
CA ASP A 157 12.53 13.55 6.59
C ASP A 157 11.35 14.10 5.76
N LEU A 158 10.70 13.24 4.99
CA LEU A 158 9.52 13.63 4.22
C LEU A 158 8.37 14.09 5.14
N TYR A 159 8.15 13.40 6.26
CA TYR A 159 7.11 13.75 7.22
C TYR A 159 7.35 15.10 7.89
N GLN A 160 8.58 15.42 8.22
CA GLN A 160 8.96 16.73 8.77
C GLN A 160 8.69 17.87 7.77
N ARG A 161 8.91 17.59 6.48
CA ARG A 161 8.68 18.53 5.37
C ARG A 161 7.34 18.34 4.65
N ARG A 162 6.41 17.56 5.24
CA ARG A 162 5.13 17.22 4.59
C ARG A 162 4.30 18.42 4.12
N GLY A 163 4.46 19.58 4.77
CA GLY A 163 3.80 20.82 4.35
C GLY A 163 4.25 21.36 2.99
N GLU A 164 5.38 20.86 2.44
CA GLU A 164 5.87 21.20 1.12
C GLU A 164 5.23 20.31 0.03
N LEU A 165 4.64 19.16 0.42
CA LEU A 165 3.95 18.29 -0.52
C LEU A 165 2.70 18.99 -1.04
N ARG A 166 2.51 18.91 -2.34
CA ARG A 166 1.39 19.50 -3.04
C ARG A 166 0.41 18.43 -3.49
N GLY A 167 -0.86 18.79 -3.52
CA GLY A 167 -1.87 17.96 -4.15
C GLY A 167 -1.61 17.79 -5.64
N LEU A 168 -2.23 16.79 -6.23
CA LEU A 168 -2.08 16.43 -7.62
C LEU A 168 -3.41 16.57 -8.36
N ARG A 169 -3.35 16.89 -9.64
CA ARG A 169 -4.47 16.85 -10.57
C ARG A 169 -4.16 15.87 -11.70
N ILE A 170 -5.12 15.02 -12.04
CA ILE A 170 -5.02 14.15 -13.21
C ILE A 170 -5.17 15.00 -14.48
N ILE A 171 -4.18 14.96 -15.35
CA ILE A 171 -4.19 15.59 -16.68
C ILE A 171 -4.41 14.61 -17.82
N PHE A 172 -4.25 13.31 -17.53
CA PHE A 172 -4.58 12.23 -18.45
C PHE A 172 -5.03 11.02 -17.65
N GLU A 173 -6.18 10.48 -17.99
CA GLU A 173 -6.74 9.27 -17.37
C GLU A 173 -6.96 8.21 -18.46
N PRO A 174 -6.35 7.01 -18.32
CA PRO A 174 -6.65 5.91 -19.23
C PRO A 174 -8.05 5.33 -18.93
N PRO A 175 -8.70 4.68 -19.91
CA PRO A 175 -10.04 4.14 -19.74
C PRO A 175 -10.15 3.01 -18.70
N VAL A 176 -9.02 2.33 -18.40
CA VAL A 176 -8.91 1.25 -17.41
C VAL A 176 -7.59 1.33 -16.66
N LEU A 177 -7.56 0.82 -15.41
CA LEU A 177 -6.34 0.71 -14.59
C LEU A 177 -5.57 2.06 -14.47
N ARG A 178 -6.29 3.13 -14.20
CA ARG A 178 -5.75 4.50 -14.17
C ARG A 178 -4.53 4.68 -13.27
N HIS A 179 -4.47 3.95 -12.16
CA HIS A 179 -3.34 4.02 -11.21
C HIS A 179 -1.99 3.59 -11.79
N PHE A 180 -1.96 2.89 -12.94
CA PHE A 180 -0.70 2.52 -13.59
C PHE A 180 -0.17 3.57 -14.56
N THR A 181 -1.04 4.29 -15.27
CA THR A 181 -0.64 5.14 -16.41
C THR A 181 -1.26 6.52 -16.39
N ALA A 182 -2.03 6.90 -15.38
CA ALA A 182 -2.49 8.28 -15.23
C ALA A 182 -1.30 9.25 -15.15
N ARG A 183 -1.48 10.44 -15.73
CA ARG A 183 -0.49 11.52 -15.67
C ARG A 183 -1.01 12.63 -14.78
N PHE A 184 -0.11 13.22 -14.03
CA PHE A 184 -0.43 14.23 -13.04
C PHE A 184 0.35 15.51 -13.28
N GLU A 185 -0.20 16.60 -12.79
CA GLU A 185 0.54 17.83 -12.50
C GLU A 185 0.37 18.18 -11.02
N GLU A 186 1.37 18.83 -10.45
CA GLU A 186 1.30 19.37 -9.09
C GLU A 186 0.42 20.61 -9.08
N LEU A 187 -0.42 20.75 -8.05
CA LEU A 187 -1.20 21.95 -7.82
C LEU A 187 -0.28 23.09 -7.31
N PRO A 188 -0.61 24.32 -7.59
CA PRO A 188 0.16 25.51 -7.14
C PRO A 188 0.26 25.64 -5.63
#